data_b62d1584f5b59afe175c63b059df2347
#
_entry.id   b62d1584f5b59afe175c63b059df2347
#
_cell.length_a   1.000
_cell.length_b   1.000
_cell.length_c   1.000
_cell.angle_alpha   90.00
_cell.angle_beta   90.00
_cell.angle_gamma   90.00
#
_symmetry.space_group_name_H-M   'P 1'
#
loop_
_entity.id
_entity.type
_entity.pdbx_description
1 polymer ?
#
loop_
_entity_poly.entity_id
_entity_poly.type
_entity_poly.pdbx_seq_one_letter_code
_entity_poly.pdbx_strand_id
1 'polypeptide(L)'
;MSLEIRTVYPGAVSIYAFVRDGADIWYPTDEVFETYGTSGRTAADYAIVLTNKAGGLYAVDFPENISVGKYTTQIFLREGDAPADVPTDTPIGVAEINWTGSSVAAEAADETTATELCNMAFIKLGEPVIGAIYDGTPQAALCLVLYPRIRNEVLFKLKRTSFADLGAALSGASLVAAAEWDYQFNLPADCITVVRQTDEEDQITSYPYDIKRGVLLTNDYSNEDGDSAYIEYVYLNENAATYHPMETDAIATLLAAELAPTIKGKENYREGLLQEFELIALPQAIAEAQSEVYDPEEGEDVSWLDARLS
;
A
#
# COMPACT_ATOMS: atom_id res chain seq x y z
N MET A 1 -2.03 15.03 -14.46
CA MET A 1 -0.64 15.33 -14.11
C MET A 1 -0.38 14.61 -12.81
N SER A 2 0.49 13.66 -12.82
CA SER A 2 0.87 12.85 -11.67
C SER A 2 2.09 13.53 -11.06
N LEU A 3 2.00 13.98 -9.83
CA LEU A 3 3.10 14.65 -9.11
C LEU A 3 4.01 13.56 -8.53
N GLU A 4 5.03 13.17 -9.29
CA GLU A 4 5.80 11.96 -9.02
C GLU A 4 6.86 12.15 -7.93
N ILE A 5 7.52 13.31 -7.86
CA ILE A 5 8.46 13.62 -6.78
C ILE A 5 7.69 14.41 -5.72
N ARG A 6 7.51 13.84 -4.53
CA ARG A 6 6.72 14.45 -3.46
C ARG A 6 7.28 14.19 -2.08
N THR A 7 7.05 15.12 -1.17
CA THR A 7 7.35 14.99 0.25
C THR A 7 6.36 15.80 1.08
N VAL A 8 6.21 15.43 2.35
CA VAL A 8 5.40 16.21 3.29
C VAL A 8 6.34 16.89 4.27
N TYR A 9 6.22 18.21 4.40
CA TYR A 9 7.03 18.99 5.32
C TYR A 9 6.20 20.12 5.94
N PRO A 10 6.25 20.32 7.27
CA PRO A 10 5.48 21.37 7.93
C PRO A 10 6.03 22.77 7.62
N GLY A 11 5.14 23.72 7.36
CA GLY A 11 5.50 25.11 7.15
C GLY A 11 5.76 25.50 5.69
N ALA A 12 5.99 26.79 5.47
CA ALA A 12 6.32 27.36 4.17
C ALA A 12 7.85 27.44 4.02
N VAL A 13 8.43 26.44 3.35
CA VAL A 13 9.86 26.30 3.13
C VAL A 13 10.17 26.15 1.64
N SER A 14 11.44 26.18 1.27
CA SER A 14 11.89 25.86 -0.07
C SER A 14 12.48 24.46 -0.09
N ILE A 15 11.96 23.60 -0.97
CA ILE A 15 12.39 22.22 -1.12
C ILE A 15 12.76 21.98 -2.58
N TYR A 16 13.82 21.21 -2.80
CA TYR A 16 14.24 20.79 -4.12
C TYR A 16 14.68 19.32 -4.11
N ALA A 17 14.76 18.72 -5.28
CA ALA A 17 15.24 17.37 -5.45
C ALA A 17 16.33 17.27 -6.49
N PHE A 18 17.18 16.25 -6.35
CA PHE A 18 18.04 15.73 -7.39
C PHE A 18 17.48 14.40 -7.89
N VAL A 19 17.62 14.14 -9.18
CA VAL A 19 17.36 12.84 -9.79
C VAL A 19 18.70 12.23 -10.19
N ARG A 20 18.95 10.97 -9.81
CA ARG A 20 20.20 10.27 -10.08
C ARG A 20 19.96 8.94 -10.80
N ASP A 21 20.91 8.63 -11.69
CA ASP A 21 21.11 7.31 -12.27
C ASP A 21 22.48 6.77 -11.80
N GLY A 22 22.46 5.97 -10.75
CA GLY A 22 23.69 5.55 -10.08
C GLY A 22 24.51 6.72 -9.56
N ALA A 23 25.72 6.92 -10.11
CA ALA A 23 26.62 8.01 -9.71
C ALA A 23 26.34 9.33 -10.43
N ASP A 24 25.62 9.30 -11.56
CA ASP A 24 25.33 10.47 -12.36
C ASP A 24 24.07 11.20 -11.87
N ILE A 25 23.99 12.50 -12.17
CA ILE A 25 22.90 13.39 -11.77
C ILE A 25 22.24 14.01 -13.02
N TRP A 26 20.92 14.13 -12.98
CA TRP A 26 20.15 14.75 -14.03
C TRP A 26 20.43 16.26 -14.11
N TYR A 27 20.86 16.73 -15.29
CA TYR A 27 20.99 18.14 -15.58
C TYR A 27 19.80 18.63 -16.42
N PRO A 28 18.87 19.42 -15.82
CA PRO A 28 17.59 19.78 -16.46
C PRO A 28 17.73 20.63 -17.70
N THR A 29 18.81 21.42 -17.84
CA THR A 29 18.97 22.36 -18.96
C THR A 29 19.30 21.66 -20.28
N ASP A 30 20.19 20.68 -20.23
CA ASP A 30 20.62 19.92 -21.42
C ASP A 30 19.90 18.55 -21.52
N GLU A 31 19.07 18.22 -20.52
CA GLU A 31 18.30 16.98 -20.45
C GLU A 31 19.18 15.71 -20.52
N VAL A 32 20.25 15.68 -19.75
CA VAL A 32 21.22 14.58 -19.73
C VAL A 32 21.61 14.20 -18.29
N PHE A 33 22.01 12.94 -18.12
CA PHE A 33 22.70 12.51 -16.91
C PHE A 33 24.20 12.76 -17.07
N GLU A 34 24.82 13.36 -16.07
CA GLU A 34 26.26 13.64 -16.05
C GLU A 34 26.83 13.55 -14.62
N THR A 35 28.16 13.47 -14.53
CA THR A 35 28.84 13.50 -13.24
C THR A 35 28.65 14.85 -12.58
N TYR A 36 28.30 14.86 -11.28
CA TYR A 36 28.10 16.08 -10.50
C TYR A 36 29.30 17.04 -10.58
N GLY A 37 29.04 18.30 -10.83
CA GLY A 37 30.07 19.34 -10.96
C GLY A 37 30.70 19.43 -12.34
N THR A 38 30.21 18.72 -13.34
CA THR A 38 30.66 18.84 -14.74
C THR A 38 30.60 20.31 -15.19
N SER A 39 31.67 20.76 -15.85
CA SER A 39 31.79 22.14 -16.33
C SER A 39 31.67 23.24 -15.25
N GLY A 40 31.90 22.88 -13.97
CA GLY A 40 31.81 23.82 -12.83
C GLY A 40 30.38 24.09 -12.35
N ARG A 41 29.42 23.26 -12.74
CA ARG A 41 28.02 23.33 -12.29
C ARG A 41 27.91 23.07 -10.78
N THR A 42 26.96 23.72 -10.16
CA THR A 42 26.68 23.65 -8.72
C THR A 42 25.35 22.97 -8.44
N ALA A 43 25.02 22.73 -7.18
CA ALA A 43 23.75 22.15 -6.77
C ALA A 43 22.52 22.90 -7.37
N ALA A 44 22.63 24.22 -7.53
CA ALA A 44 21.56 25.02 -8.10
C ALA A 44 21.25 24.68 -9.57
N ASP A 45 22.25 24.23 -10.32
CA ASP A 45 22.10 23.89 -11.73
C ASP A 45 21.38 22.55 -11.93
N TYR A 46 21.42 21.64 -10.95
CA TYR A 46 20.81 20.33 -10.97
C TYR A 46 19.47 20.27 -10.22
N ALA A 47 19.11 21.33 -9.49
CA ALA A 47 17.97 21.33 -8.60
C ALA A 47 16.62 21.40 -9.32
N ILE A 48 15.74 20.46 -9.01
CA ILE A 48 14.34 20.47 -9.42
C ILE A 48 13.52 20.97 -8.23
N VAL A 49 12.93 22.16 -8.33
CA VAL A 49 12.23 22.81 -7.22
C VAL A 49 10.83 22.22 -7.03
N LEU A 50 10.50 21.79 -5.82
CA LEU A 50 9.17 21.31 -5.48
C LEU A 50 8.25 22.48 -5.13
N THR A 51 7.01 22.41 -5.63
CA THR A 51 5.98 23.42 -5.38
C THR A 51 5.11 23.00 -4.20
N ASN A 52 4.81 23.94 -3.30
CA ASN A 52 3.84 23.70 -2.21
C ASN A 52 2.41 23.61 -2.80
N LYS A 53 1.76 22.48 -2.58
CA LYS A 53 0.39 22.15 -3.07
C LYS A 53 -0.69 22.32 -2.00
N ALA A 54 -0.38 22.92 -0.85
CA ALA A 54 -1.18 23.04 0.36
C ALA A 54 -1.04 21.83 1.32
N GLY A 55 -1.40 22.04 2.60
CA GLY A 55 -1.35 20.98 3.62
C GLY A 55 0.05 20.47 3.97
N GLY A 56 1.12 21.21 3.60
CA GLY A 56 2.51 20.76 3.77
C GLY A 56 3.00 19.79 2.68
N LEU A 57 2.19 19.50 1.66
CA LEU A 57 2.61 18.68 0.53
C LEU A 57 3.44 19.52 -0.46
N TYR A 58 4.66 19.09 -0.72
CA TYR A 58 5.55 19.62 -1.75
C TYR A 58 5.70 18.59 -2.86
N ALA A 59 5.49 19.03 -4.12
CA ALA A 59 5.54 18.09 -5.23
C ALA A 59 5.94 18.76 -6.54
N VAL A 60 6.50 17.97 -7.46
CA VAL A 60 6.84 18.32 -8.83
C VAL A 60 6.72 17.07 -9.72
N ASP A 61 6.44 17.27 -11.00
CA ASP A 61 6.43 16.18 -11.97
C ASP A 61 7.86 15.67 -12.22
N PHE A 62 8.01 14.36 -12.45
CA PHE A 62 9.28 13.79 -12.86
C PHE A 62 9.62 14.26 -14.27
N PRO A 63 10.91 14.51 -14.62
CA PRO A 63 11.28 14.99 -15.93
C PRO A 63 10.87 14.01 -17.04
N GLU A 64 10.03 14.46 -17.98
CA GLU A 64 9.43 13.62 -19.03
C GLU A 64 10.44 13.06 -20.04
N ASN A 65 11.60 13.73 -20.21
CA ASN A 65 12.61 13.35 -21.18
C ASN A 65 13.63 12.32 -20.66
N ILE A 66 13.42 11.84 -19.45
CA ILE A 66 14.22 10.73 -18.89
C ILE A 66 13.71 9.41 -19.47
N SER A 67 14.63 8.53 -19.87
CA SER A 67 14.32 7.20 -20.38
C SER A 67 13.63 6.33 -19.33
N VAL A 68 12.91 5.31 -19.77
CA VAL A 68 12.34 4.30 -18.86
C VAL A 68 13.45 3.65 -18.04
N GLY A 69 13.30 3.62 -16.72
CA GLY A 69 14.33 3.07 -15.84
C GLY A 69 14.08 3.32 -14.36
N LYS A 70 15.03 2.85 -13.54
CA LYS A 70 15.04 3.09 -12.10
C LYS A 70 15.99 4.24 -11.78
N TYR A 71 15.50 5.17 -10.98
CA TYR A 71 16.23 6.37 -10.59
C TYR A 71 16.12 6.61 -9.09
N THR A 72 17.12 7.29 -8.53
CA THR A 72 17.07 7.72 -7.12
C THR A 72 16.78 9.21 -7.06
N THR A 73 15.77 9.61 -6.27
CA THR A 73 15.53 11.01 -5.95
C THR A 73 16.06 11.31 -4.55
N GLN A 74 16.78 12.42 -4.43
CA GLN A 74 17.26 12.95 -3.14
C GLN A 74 16.59 14.29 -2.90
N ILE A 75 15.87 14.44 -1.80
CA ILE A 75 15.10 15.64 -1.48
C ILE A 75 15.78 16.40 -0.37
N PHE A 76 15.92 17.72 -0.56
CA PHE A 76 16.61 18.62 0.36
C PHE A 76 15.73 19.77 0.79
N LEU A 77 15.84 20.13 2.05
CA LEU A 77 15.39 21.40 2.59
C LEU A 77 16.48 22.46 2.33
N ARG A 78 16.10 23.51 1.62
CA ARG A 78 17.02 24.61 1.34
C ARG A 78 17.14 25.53 2.56
N GLU A 79 18.34 25.70 3.05
CA GLU A 79 18.66 26.55 4.22
C GLU A 79 19.05 27.97 3.81
N GLY A 80 19.59 28.16 2.60
CA GLY A 80 20.07 29.42 2.07
C GLY A 80 19.23 30.00 0.94
N ASP A 81 19.80 30.98 0.24
CA ASP A 81 19.14 31.67 -0.90
C ASP A 81 19.08 30.83 -2.17
N ALA A 82 19.97 29.85 -2.31
CA ALA A 82 20.04 28.93 -3.45
C ALA A 82 20.30 27.50 -3.00
N PRO A 83 19.95 26.47 -3.80
CA PRO A 83 20.34 25.08 -3.54
C PRO A 83 21.85 24.92 -3.42
N ALA A 84 22.32 24.26 -2.37
CA ALA A 84 23.75 24.15 -2.04
C ALA A 84 24.20 22.73 -1.70
N ASP A 85 23.26 21.75 -1.63
CA ASP A 85 23.45 20.37 -1.17
C ASP A 85 24.07 20.25 0.24
N VAL A 86 24.60 19.06 0.58
CA VAL A 86 25.26 18.86 1.87
C VAL A 86 26.71 19.44 1.83
N PRO A 87 27.22 20.04 2.92
CA PRO A 87 26.64 20.06 4.27
C PRO A 87 25.74 21.28 4.55
N THR A 88 25.44 22.11 3.57
CA THR A 88 24.71 23.37 3.77
C THR A 88 23.22 23.14 3.87
N ASP A 89 22.64 22.36 2.93
CA ASP A 89 21.22 22.06 2.93
C ASP A 89 20.93 20.72 3.61
N THR A 90 19.77 20.61 4.25
CA THR A 90 19.41 19.41 5.02
C THR A 90 18.72 18.38 4.13
N PRO A 91 19.27 17.15 3.96
CA PRO A 91 18.57 16.07 3.28
C PRO A 91 17.36 15.62 4.11
N ILE A 92 16.17 15.61 3.51
CA ILE A 92 14.92 15.26 4.18
C ILE A 92 14.27 14.00 3.63
N GLY A 93 14.75 13.49 2.50
CA GLY A 93 14.22 12.25 1.92
C GLY A 93 15.09 11.71 0.80
N VAL A 94 15.02 10.38 0.64
CA VAL A 94 15.57 9.65 -0.51
C VAL A 94 14.51 8.64 -0.92
N ALA A 95 14.22 8.54 -2.22
CA ALA A 95 13.29 7.55 -2.75
C ALA A 95 13.80 6.99 -4.08
N GLU A 96 13.54 5.72 -4.32
CA GLU A 96 13.72 5.13 -5.64
C GLU A 96 12.46 5.35 -6.48
N ILE A 97 12.63 5.68 -7.74
CA ILE A 97 11.55 5.92 -8.69
C ILE A 97 11.70 4.99 -9.88
N ASN A 98 10.67 4.21 -10.17
CA ASN A 98 10.55 3.41 -11.38
C ASN A 98 9.80 4.24 -12.44
N TRP A 99 10.53 4.85 -13.36
CA TRP A 99 9.96 5.68 -14.41
C TRP A 99 9.53 4.84 -15.62
N THR A 100 8.28 4.99 -16.05
CA THR A 100 7.70 4.26 -17.21
C THR A 100 7.79 5.04 -18.51
N GLY A 101 8.35 6.25 -18.49
CA GLY A 101 8.36 7.17 -19.62
C GLY A 101 7.16 8.12 -19.66
N SER A 102 6.16 7.94 -18.79
CA SER A 102 4.97 8.81 -18.73
C SER A 102 4.38 8.94 -17.31
N SER A 103 4.77 8.08 -16.40
CA SER A 103 4.35 8.08 -14.99
C SER A 103 5.37 7.35 -14.15
N VAL A 104 5.40 7.63 -12.86
CA VAL A 104 6.07 6.74 -11.91
C VAL A 104 5.20 5.50 -11.78
N ALA A 105 5.79 4.34 -12.04
CA ALA A 105 5.14 3.10 -11.62
C ALA A 105 4.87 3.25 -10.11
N ALA A 106 3.65 2.96 -9.67
CA ALA A 106 3.34 2.85 -8.26
C ALA A 106 4.49 2.04 -7.64
N GLU A 107 5.03 2.55 -6.54
CA GLU A 107 6.19 1.94 -5.87
C GLU A 107 5.97 0.43 -5.89
N ALA A 108 6.83 -0.26 -6.64
CA ALA A 108 6.66 -1.70 -6.78
C ALA A 108 6.75 -2.22 -5.35
N ALA A 109 5.64 -2.75 -4.84
CA ALA A 109 5.63 -3.50 -3.59
C ALA A 109 6.89 -4.33 -3.59
N ASP A 110 7.73 -4.15 -2.61
CA ASP A 110 9.11 -4.66 -2.57
C ASP A 110 9.36 -5.75 -3.62
N GLU A 111 9.98 -5.40 -4.77
CA GLU A 111 10.11 -6.30 -5.93
C GLU A 111 10.62 -7.67 -5.49
N THR A 112 11.49 -7.66 -4.50
CA THR A 112 12.05 -8.86 -3.90
C THR A 112 10.96 -9.72 -3.29
N THR A 113 10.06 -9.13 -2.52
CA THR A 113 9.04 -9.90 -1.79
C THR A 113 7.88 -10.33 -2.68
N ALA A 114 7.45 -9.52 -3.65
CA ALA A 114 6.49 -9.96 -4.68
C ALA A 114 7.08 -11.08 -5.53
N THR A 115 8.37 -11.00 -5.86
CA THR A 115 9.12 -12.06 -6.55
C THR A 115 9.19 -13.34 -5.71
N GLU A 116 9.46 -13.22 -4.41
CA GLU A 116 9.49 -14.35 -3.49
C GLU A 116 8.13 -15.05 -3.38
N LEU A 117 7.04 -14.30 -3.27
CA LEU A 117 5.68 -14.84 -3.27
C LEU A 117 5.36 -15.60 -4.57
N CYS A 118 5.72 -15.03 -5.72
CA CYS A 118 5.59 -15.71 -7.00
C CYS A 118 6.44 -16.98 -7.05
N ASN A 119 7.66 -16.94 -6.52
CA ASN A 119 8.55 -18.07 -6.46
C ASN A 119 8.02 -19.19 -5.53
N MET A 120 7.41 -18.83 -4.41
CA MET A 120 6.71 -19.80 -3.55
C MET A 120 5.58 -20.52 -4.33
N ALA A 121 4.80 -19.78 -5.11
CA ALA A 121 3.76 -20.37 -5.96
C ALA A 121 4.37 -21.31 -7.04
N PHE A 122 5.48 -20.94 -7.68
CA PHE A 122 6.18 -21.83 -8.61
C PHE A 122 6.74 -23.07 -7.93
N ILE A 123 7.28 -22.95 -6.71
CA ILE A 123 7.76 -24.08 -5.93
C ILE A 123 6.61 -25.06 -5.64
N LYS A 124 5.43 -24.56 -5.24
CA LYS A 124 4.23 -25.40 -5.03
C LYS A 124 3.81 -26.12 -6.33
N LEU A 125 4.03 -25.51 -7.48
CA LEU A 125 3.81 -26.13 -8.78
C LEU A 125 4.94 -27.07 -9.24
N GLY A 126 6.10 -27.08 -8.57
CA GLY A 126 7.29 -27.79 -9.03
C GLY A 126 7.87 -27.23 -10.32
N GLU A 127 7.85 -25.89 -10.46
CA GLU A 127 8.39 -25.15 -11.60
C GLU A 127 9.63 -24.36 -11.20
N PRO A 128 10.49 -24.01 -12.19
CA PRO A 128 11.63 -23.13 -11.95
C PRO A 128 11.18 -21.76 -11.46
N VAL A 129 11.95 -21.19 -10.53
CA VAL A 129 11.74 -19.84 -10.01
C VAL A 129 12.14 -18.78 -11.04
N ILE A 130 11.52 -17.59 -10.92
CA ILE A 130 11.88 -16.40 -11.72
C ILE A 130 12.95 -15.58 -10.98
N GLY A 131 13.78 -14.85 -11.74
CA GLY A 131 14.81 -13.96 -11.17
C GLY A 131 14.20 -12.71 -10.56
N ALA A 132 13.23 -12.13 -11.24
CA ALA A 132 12.44 -10.98 -10.79
C ALA A 132 11.07 -11.01 -11.46
N ILE A 133 10.07 -10.39 -10.81
CA ILE A 133 8.70 -10.31 -11.36
C ILE A 133 8.65 -9.53 -12.69
N TYR A 134 9.67 -8.70 -12.96
CA TYR A 134 9.79 -7.87 -14.17
C TYR A 134 10.87 -8.39 -15.15
N ASP A 135 11.36 -9.62 -15.02
CA ASP A 135 12.45 -10.16 -15.87
C ASP A 135 12.04 -10.45 -17.32
N GLY A 136 10.79 -10.18 -17.70
CA GLY A 136 10.27 -10.35 -19.05
C GLY A 136 10.04 -11.79 -19.48
N THR A 137 10.21 -12.76 -18.59
CA THR A 137 9.87 -14.15 -18.86
C THR A 137 8.35 -14.35 -18.94
N PRO A 138 7.84 -15.35 -19.69
CA PRO A 138 6.42 -15.65 -19.72
C PRO A 138 5.82 -15.92 -18.31
N GLN A 139 6.60 -16.54 -17.44
CA GLN A 139 6.22 -16.83 -16.06
C GLN A 139 6.07 -15.53 -15.24
N ALA A 140 7.05 -14.63 -15.34
CA ALA A 140 6.98 -13.32 -14.67
C ALA A 140 5.79 -12.49 -15.18
N ALA A 141 5.52 -12.50 -16.48
CA ALA A 141 4.37 -11.81 -17.05
C ALA A 141 3.03 -12.32 -16.51
N LEU A 142 2.90 -13.63 -16.25
CA LEU A 142 1.72 -14.20 -15.60
C LEU A 142 1.58 -13.71 -14.15
N CYS A 143 2.69 -13.66 -13.42
CA CYS A 143 2.72 -13.16 -12.04
C CYS A 143 2.33 -11.68 -11.97
N LEU A 144 2.86 -10.83 -12.85
CA LEU A 144 2.48 -9.41 -12.92
C LEU A 144 0.98 -9.18 -13.04
N VAL A 145 0.29 -10.05 -13.77
CA VAL A 145 -1.17 -9.94 -13.97
C VAL A 145 -1.95 -10.53 -12.79
N LEU A 146 -1.52 -11.67 -12.27
CA LEU A 146 -2.31 -12.45 -11.30
C LEU A 146 -2.02 -12.05 -9.86
N TYR A 147 -0.77 -11.78 -9.50
CA TYR A 147 -0.38 -11.51 -8.11
C TYR A 147 -1.17 -10.38 -7.46
N PRO A 148 -1.31 -9.17 -8.04
CA PRO A 148 -2.05 -8.09 -7.39
C PRO A 148 -3.52 -8.45 -7.12
N ARG A 149 -4.15 -9.16 -8.06
CA ARG A 149 -5.54 -9.63 -7.92
C ARG A 149 -5.66 -10.66 -6.80
N ILE A 150 -4.77 -11.65 -6.77
CA ILE A 150 -4.79 -12.73 -5.79
C ILE A 150 -4.51 -12.20 -4.39
N ARG A 151 -3.53 -11.31 -4.24
CA ARG A 151 -3.25 -10.59 -3.00
C ARG A 151 -4.52 -9.92 -2.45
N ASN A 152 -5.17 -9.10 -3.28
CA ASN A 152 -6.37 -8.38 -2.86
C ASN A 152 -7.52 -9.33 -2.51
N GLU A 153 -7.66 -10.45 -3.23
CA GLU A 153 -8.66 -11.47 -2.91
C GLU A 153 -8.41 -12.14 -1.56
N VAL A 154 -7.16 -12.46 -1.24
CA VAL A 154 -6.81 -13.05 0.06
C VAL A 154 -7.04 -12.05 1.18
N LEU A 155 -6.57 -10.80 1.04
CA LEU A 155 -6.82 -9.73 2.03
C LEU A 155 -8.32 -9.52 2.28
N PHE A 156 -9.14 -9.53 1.21
CA PHE A 156 -10.59 -9.45 1.34
C PHE A 156 -11.18 -10.64 2.12
N LYS A 157 -10.68 -11.86 1.89
CA LYS A 157 -11.16 -13.07 2.57
C LYS A 157 -10.75 -13.15 4.03
N LEU A 158 -9.57 -12.64 4.36
CA LEU A 158 -9.09 -12.54 5.75
C LEU A 158 -9.94 -11.59 6.58
N LYS A 159 -10.50 -10.55 5.98
CA LYS A 159 -11.34 -9.49 6.57
C LYS A 159 -10.69 -8.70 7.70
N ARG A 160 -9.78 -9.27 8.43
CA ARG A 160 -9.06 -8.65 9.53
C ARG A 160 -7.63 -9.18 9.54
N THR A 161 -6.67 -8.26 9.50
CA THR A 161 -5.24 -8.60 9.50
C THR A 161 -4.52 -7.55 10.34
N SER A 162 -3.61 -7.95 11.20
CA SER A 162 -2.86 -7.04 12.09
C SER A 162 -2.02 -5.99 11.34
N PHE A 163 -1.70 -6.24 10.07
CA PHE A 163 -0.85 -5.36 9.25
C PHE A 163 -1.65 -4.55 8.20
N ALA A 164 -2.92 -4.85 8.01
CA ALA A 164 -3.76 -4.19 7.00
C ALA A 164 -5.09 -3.67 7.57
N ASP A 165 -5.31 -3.76 8.88
CA ASP A 165 -6.43 -3.13 9.57
C ASP A 165 -6.07 -1.71 9.98
N LEU A 166 -6.90 -0.77 9.62
CA LEU A 166 -6.70 0.64 9.89
C LEU A 166 -8.02 1.32 10.27
N GLY A 167 -8.00 2.06 11.37
CA GLY A 167 -9.10 2.96 11.74
C GLY A 167 -9.10 4.23 10.88
N ALA A 168 -10.25 4.66 10.41
CA ALA A 168 -10.40 5.89 9.66
C ALA A 168 -11.66 6.65 10.02
N ALA A 169 -11.51 7.96 10.22
CA ALA A 169 -12.62 8.90 10.25
C ALA A 169 -12.99 9.29 8.80
N LEU A 170 -14.21 9.00 8.40
CA LEU A 170 -14.76 9.40 7.12
C LEU A 170 -15.45 10.76 7.27
N SER A 171 -15.10 11.72 6.43
CA SER A 171 -15.70 13.05 6.41
C SER A 171 -16.44 13.31 5.10
N GLY A 172 -17.29 14.36 5.09
CA GLY A 172 -17.99 14.76 3.89
C GLY A 172 -19.31 14.00 3.68
N ALA A 173 -20.04 13.80 4.75
CA ALA A 173 -21.41 13.26 4.67
C ALA A 173 -22.28 14.08 3.70
N SER A 174 -23.03 13.39 2.86
CA SER A 174 -24.12 13.99 2.11
C SER A 174 -25.42 13.24 2.37
N LEU A 175 -26.53 13.98 2.36
CA LEU A 175 -27.84 13.36 2.50
C LEU A 175 -28.09 12.41 1.33
N VAL A 176 -28.54 11.21 1.66
CA VAL A 176 -28.90 10.19 0.66
C VAL A 176 -30.36 10.38 0.28
N ALA A 177 -30.66 10.47 -1.00
CA ALA A 177 -32.02 10.55 -1.49
C ALA A 177 -32.81 9.23 -1.37
N ALA A 178 -32.21 8.15 -0.84
CA ALA A 178 -32.83 6.85 -0.68
C ALA A 178 -33.42 6.68 0.73
N ALA A 179 -34.66 6.21 0.79
CA ALA A 179 -35.53 6.19 1.96
C ALA A 179 -35.05 5.35 3.17
N GLU A 180 -33.91 4.66 3.07
CA GLU A 180 -33.44 3.75 4.12
C GLU A 180 -32.24 4.30 4.90
N TRP A 181 -31.49 5.26 4.31
CA TRP A 181 -30.23 5.77 4.85
C TRP A 181 -30.23 7.29 4.90
N ASP A 182 -29.71 7.84 6.00
CA ASP A 182 -29.67 9.29 6.20
C ASP A 182 -28.35 9.90 5.71
N TYR A 183 -27.25 9.14 5.75
CA TYR A 183 -25.91 9.61 5.43
C TYR A 183 -25.17 8.69 4.49
N GLN A 184 -24.26 9.28 3.71
CA GLN A 184 -23.30 8.55 2.89
C GLN A 184 -21.90 9.17 3.01
N PHE A 185 -20.88 8.32 3.11
CA PHE A 185 -19.48 8.69 3.22
C PHE A 185 -18.67 7.96 2.17
N ASN A 186 -17.72 8.65 1.54
CA ASN A 186 -16.80 8.00 0.61
C ASN A 186 -15.79 7.15 1.39
N LEU A 187 -15.60 5.91 0.98
CA LEU A 187 -14.55 5.05 1.51
C LEU A 187 -13.17 5.53 1.05
N PRO A 188 -12.10 5.28 1.82
CA PRO A 188 -10.73 5.49 1.39
C PRO A 188 -10.44 4.79 0.06
N ALA A 189 -9.60 5.40 -0.79
CA ALA A 189 -9.30 4.86 -2.11
C ALA A 189 -8.56 3.51 -2.07
N ASP A 190 -7.88 3.23 -0.98
CA ASP A 190 -7.15 2.00 -0.68
C ASP A 190 -8.00 0.96 0.09
N CYS A 191 -9.27 1.25 0.36
CA CYS A 191 -10.14 0.34 1.09
C CYS A 191 -10.45 -0.93 0.28
N ILE A 192 -10.02 -2.09 0.77
CA ILE A 192 -10.38 -3.40 0.22
C ILE A 192 -11.74 -3.85 0.78
N THR A 193 -11.94 -3.74 2.08
CA THR A 193 -13.19 -4.09 2.75
C THR A 193 -13.32 -3.38 4.09
N VAL A 194 -14.54 -3.02 4.45
CA VAL A 194 -14.84 -2.52 5.79
C VAL A 194 -15.04 -3.72 6.72
N VAL A 195 -14.37 -3.68 7.86
CA VAL A 195 -14.47 -4.71 8.91
C VAL A 195 -15.66 -4.40 9.81
N ARG A 196 -15.75 -3.16 10.30
CA ARG A 196 -16.83 -2.70 11.18
C ARG A 196 -16.93 -1.17 11.18
N GLN A 197 -18.04 -0.67 11.65
CA GLN A 197 -18.22 0.73 11.99
C GLN A 197 -17.97 0.92 13.49
N THR A 198 -17.26 2.00 13.85
CA THR A 198 -16.93 2.37 15.23
C THR A 198 -17.41 3.78 15.52
N ASP A 199 -17.33 4.19 16.77
CA ASP A 199 -17.48 5.59 17.21
C ASP A 199 -16.11 6.27 17.35
N GLU A 200 -16.07 7.49 17.87
CA GLU A 200 -14.83 8.25 18.12
C GLU A 200 -13.89 7.59 19.13
N GLU A 201 -14.41 6.70 19.98
CA GLU A 201 -13.67 6.00 21.03
C GLU A 201 -13.29 4.57 20.60
N ASP A 202 -13.37 4.25 19.29
CA ASP A 202 -13.15 2.93 18.71
C ASP A 202 -14.10 1.83 19.21
N GLN A 203 -15.24 2.22 19.84
CA GLN A 203 -16.24 1.26 20.25
C GLN A 203 -17.12 0.85 19.05
N ILE A 204 -17.52 -0.42 19.01
CA ILE A 204 -18.39 -0.92 17.95
C ILE A 204 -19.75 -0.26 18.05
N THR A 205 -20.20 0.39 16.97
CA THR A 205 -21.52 0.99 16.94
C THR A 205 -22.59 -0.07 16.70
N SER A 206 -23.77 0.15 17.27
CA SER A 206 -24.94 -0.71 17.03
C SER A 206 -25.75 -0.31 15.79
N TYR A 207 -25.34 0.73 15.09
CA TYR A 207 -26.03 1.20 13.89
C TYR A 207 -25.77 0.31 12.70
N PRO A 208 -26.79 -0.06 11.93
CA PRO A 208 -26.62 -0.79 10.68
C PRO A 208 -25.95 0.10 9.62
N TYR A 209 -25.14 -0.51 8.80
CA TYR A 209 -24.57 0.15 7.64
C TYR A 209 -24.62 -0.76 6.39
N ASP A 210 -24.52 -0.17 5.23
CA ASP A 210 -24.40 -0.87 3.94
C ASP A 210 -23.31 -0.23 3.10
N ILE A 211 -22.68 -1.02 2.24
CA ILE A 211 -21.62 -0.55 1.34
C ILE A 211 -22.10 -0.73 -0.10
N LYS A 212 -22.28 0.39 -0.79
CA LYS A 212 -22.68 0.40 -2.20
C LYS A 212 -21.79 1.33 -3.01
N ARG A 213 -21.18 0.80 -4.08
CA ARG A 213 -20.39 1.58 -5.03
C ARG A 213 -19.23 2.41 -4.38
N GLY A 214 -18.58 1.84 -3.38
CA GLY A 214 -17.46 2.52 -2.71
C GLY A 214 -17.88 3.62 -1.75
N VAL A 215 -19.16 3.64 -1.33
CA VAL A 215 -19.64 4.53 -0.27
C VAL A 215 -20.22 3.71 0.88
N LEU A 216 -19.98 4.18 2.11
CA LEU A 216 -20.64 3.72 3.32
C LEU A 216 -21.96 4.44 3.44
N LEU A 217 -23.05 3.69 3.63
CA LEU A 217 -24.40 4.19 3.91
C LEU A 217 -24.74 3.85 5.35
N THR A 218 -25.14 4.82 6.16
CA THR A 218 -25.42 4.62 7.58
C THR A 218 -26.47 5.60 8.10
N ASN A 219 -27.09 5.24 9.22
CA ASN A 219 -27.95 6.11 10.02
C ASN A 219 -27.29 6.43 11.36
N ASP A 220 -25.97 6.35 11.41
CA ASP A 220 -25.20 6.63 12.62
C ASP A 220 -25.21 8.13 12.92
N TYR A 221 -25.67 8.46 14.14
CA TYR A 221 -25.73 9.81 14.69
C TYR A 221 -24.75 9.99 15.85
N SER A 222 -23.75 9.12 15.97
CA SER A 222 -22.80 9.12 17.10
C SER A 222 -22.00 10.41 17.21
N ASN A 223 -21.93 11.19 16.13
CA ASN A 223 -21.37 12.54 16.14
C ASN A 223 -22.49 13.58 16.21
N GLU A 224 -22.47 14.44 17.22
CA GLU A 224 -23.45 15.52 17.42
C GLU A 224 -23.56 16.46 16.21
N ASP A 225 -22.51 16.52 15.36
CA ASP A 225 -22.44 17.34 14.14
C ASP A 225 -22.81 16.59 12.86
N GLY A 226 -22.92 15.24 12.85
CA GLY A 226 -23.32 14.43 11.70
C GLY A 226 -22.34 14.42 10.51
N ASP A 227 -21.15 14.96 10.71
CA ASP A 227 -20.18 15.22 9.62
C ASP A 227 -19.14 14.12 9.43
N SER A 228 -19.09 13.12 10.31
CA SER A 228 -18.08 12.06 10.28
C SER A 228 -18.66 10.69 10.63
N ALA A 229 -18.14 9.65 10.03
CA ALA A 229 -18.34 8.26 10.43
C ALA A 229 -16.98 7.61 10.64
N TYR A 230 -16.87 6.72 11.60
CA TYR A 230 -15.63 6.00 11.89
C TYR A 230 -15.77 4.56 11.43
N ILE A 231 -14.72 4.04 10.80
CA ILE A 231 -14.67 2.66 10.33
C ILE A 231 -13.32 2.04 10.66
N GLU A 232 -13.32 0.74 10.87
CA GLU A 232 -12.15 -0.10 10.74
C GLU A 232 -12.22 -0.84 9.41
N TYR A 233 -11.16 -0.78 8.63
CA TYR A 233 -11.15 -1.36 7.28
C TYR A 233 -9.80 -1.98 6.94
N VAL A 234 -9.82 -2.97 6.05
CA VAL A 234 -8.60 -3.55 5.48
C VAL A 234 -8.17 -2.68 4.31
N TYR A 235 -6.98 -2.10 4.39
CA TYR A 235 -6.42 -1.30 3.32
C TYR A 235 -5.56 -2.13 2.37
N LEU A 236 -5.34 -1.61 1.17
CA LEU A 236 -4.46 -2.18 0.18
C LEU A 236 -2.99 -2.08 0.67
N ASN A 237 -2.51 -3.10 1.35
CA ASN A 237 -1.11 -3.22 1.71
C ASN A 237 -0.34 -3.84 0.54
N GLU A 238 0.56 -3.08 -0.07
CA GLU A 238 1.41 -3.54 -1.17
C GLU A 238 2.76 -4.05 -0.70
N ASN A 239 3.13 -3.78 0.56
CA ASN A 239 4.37 -4.24 1.14
C ASN A 239 4.28 -5.69 1.65
N ALA A 240 4.57 -6.63 0.78
CA ALA A 240 4.54 -8.04 1.11
C ALA A 240 5.55 -8.47 2.20
N ALA A 241 6.56 -7.64 2.51
CA ALA A 241 7.49 -7.90 3.61
C ALA A 241 6.82 -7.82 5.00
N THR A 242 5.66 -7.20 5.09
CA THR A 242 4.90 -7.10 6.34
C THR A 242 3.90 -8.23 6.54
N TYR A 243 3.72 -9.10 5.54
CA TYR A 243 2.76 -10.20 5.63
C TYR A 243 3.24 -11.29 6.58
N HIS A 244 2.31 -11.83 7.36
CA HIS A 244 2.61 -12.98 8.20
C HIS A 244 2.88 -14.26 7.40
N PRO A 245 3.63 -15.23 7.95
CA PRO A 245 3.97 -16.45 7.23
C PRO A 245 2.75 -17.21 6.69
N MET A 246 1.65 -17.30 7.45
CA MET A 246 0.45 -17.99 7.02
C MET A 246 -0.31 -17.23 5.93
N GLU A 247 -0.32 -15.91 5.97
CA GLU A 247 -0.88 -15.05 4.92
C GLU A 247 -0.08 -15.17 3.62
N THR A 248 1.26 -15.16 3.75
CA THR A 248 2.19 -15.40 2.65
C THR A 248 1.93 -16.77 2.01
N ASP A 249 1.74 -17.81 2.80
CA ASP A 249 1.42 -19.17 2.29
C ASP A 249 0.03 -19.20 1.62
N ALA A 250 -0.97 -18.55 2.19
CA ALA A 250 -2.31 -18.46 1.60
C ALA A 250 -2.26 -17.74 0.22
N ILE A 251 -1.56 -16.61 0.10
CA ILE A 251 -1.39 -15.89 -1.17
C ILE A 251 -0.66 -16.79 -2.19
N ALA A 252 0.46 -17.41 -1.79
CA ALA A 252 1.23 -18.28 -2.67
C ALA A 252 0.43 -19.52 -3.13
N THR A 253 -0.39 -20.09 -2.26
CA THR A 253 -1.22 -21.26 -2.57
C THR A 253 -2.31 -20.91 -3.58
N LEU A 254 -3.04 -19.81 -3.37
CA LEU A 254 -4.07 -19.36 -4.31
C LEU A 254 -3.45 -18.92 -5.65
N LEU A 255 -2.30 -18.26 -5.62
CA LEU A 255 -1.57 -17.89 -6.84
C LEU A 255 -1.13 -19.14 -7.62
N ALA A 256 -0.61 -20.17 -6.94
CA ALA A 256 -0.27 -21.43 -7.56
C ALA A 256 -1.49 -22.10 -8.21
N ALA A 257 -2.65 -22.09 -7.55
CA ALA A 257 -3.87 -22.62 -8.09
C ALA A 257 -4.29 -21.93 -9.40
N GLU A 258 -4.21 -20.61 -9.45
CA GLU A 258 -4.56 -19.83 -10.65
C GLU A 258 -3.52 -19.93 -11.78
N LEU A 259 -2.25 -20.16 -11.44
CA LEU A 259 -1.18 -20.41 -12.41
C LEU A 259 -1.22 -21.83 -13.00
N ALA A 260 -1.72 -22.81 -12.23
CA ALA A 260 -1.67 -24.23 -12.57
C ALA A 260 -2.27 -24.59 -13.96
N PRO A 261 -3.44 -24.08 -14.38
CA PRO A 261 -3.99 -24.40 -15.70
C PRO A 261 -3.10 -23.97 -16.85
N THR A 262 -2.49 -22.78 -16.72
CA THR A 262 -1.62 -22.23 -17.78
C THR A 262 -0.27 -22.91 -17.84
N ILE A 263 0.31 -23.26 -16.69
CA ILE A 263 1.67 -23.81 -16.61
C ILE A 263 1.66 -25.33 -16.74
N LYS A 264 0.78 -26.02 -16.04
CA LYS A 264 0.71 -27.49 -16.04
C LYS A 264 -0.23 -28.07 -17.09
N GLY A 265 -1.18 -27.27 -17.59
CA GLY A 265 -2.18 -27.77 -18.55
C GLY A 265 -3.12 -28.84 -17.98
N LYS A 266 -3.22 -28.95 -16.65
CA LYS A 266 -4.01 -29.98 -15.95
C LYS A 266 -4.87 -29.35 -14.87
N GLU A 267 -6.17 -29.45 -14.99
CA GLU A 267 -7.14 -28.90 -14.05
C GLU A 267 -7.05 -29.55 -12.65
N ASN A 268 -6.69 -30.82 -12.56
CA ASN A 268 -6.55 -31.53 -11.27
C ASN A 268 -5.56 -30.87 -10.30
N TYR A 269 -4.50 -30.20 -10.82
CA TYR A 269 -3.58 -29.45 -9.98
C TYR A 269 -4.24 -28.24 -9.37
N ARG A 270 -5.05 -27.52 -10.16
CA ARG A 270 -5.81 -26.38 -9.68
C ARG A 270 -6.78 -26.76 -8.58
N GLU A 271 -7.55 -27.81 -8.79
CA GLU A 271 -8.53 -28.31 -7.80
C GLU A 271 -7.87 -28.70 -6.49
N GLY A 272 -6.74 -29.42 -6.52
CA GLY A 272 -5.99 -29.80 -5.34
C GLY A 272 -5.47 -28.57 -4.55
N LEU A 273 -4.91 -27.59 -5.24
CA LEU A 273 -4.40 -26.35 -4.62
C LEU A 273 -5.53 -25.47 -4.09
N LEU A 274 -6.69 -25.42 -4.76
CA LEU A 274 -7.87 -24.72 -4.24
C LEU A 274 -8.39 -25.37 -2.95
N GLN A 275 -8.41 -26.70 -2.89
CA GLN A 275 -8.77 -27.42 -1.67
C GLN A 275 -7.77 -27.16 -0.54
N GLU A 276 -6.46 -27.17 -0.83
CA GLU A 276 -5.42 -26.79 0.13
C GLU A 276 -5.62 -25.36 0.63
N PHE A 277 -5.90 -24.42 -0.27
CA PHE A 277 -6.18 -23.04 0.08
C PHE A 277 -7.40 -22.91 1.00
N GLU A 278 -8.54 -23.49 0.62
CA GLU A 278 -9.80 -23.32 1.35
C GLU A 278 -9.83 -24.07 2.68
N LEU A 279 -9.22 -25.25 2.76
CA LEU A 279 -9.29 -26.11 3.93
C LEU A 279 -8.12 -25.96 4.90
N ILE A 280 -6.98 -25.42 4.45
CA ILE A 280 -5.76 -25.36 5.24
C ILE A 280 -5.22 -23.94 5.30
N ALA A 281 -4.75 -23.38 4.18
CA ALA A 281 -3.98 -22.14 4.18
C ALA A 281 -4.81 -20.93 4.65
N LEU A 282 -6.00 -20.74 4.11
CA LEU A 282 -6.88 -19.62 4.49
C LEU A 282 -7.34 -19.72 5.95
N PRO A 283 -7.83 -20.87 6.48
CA PRO A 283 -8.18 -20.98 7.90
C PRO A 283 -7.01 -20.75 8.84
N GLN A 284 -5.80 -21.19 8.50
CA GLN A 284 -4.61 -20.93 9.30
C GLN A 284 -4.24 -19.45 9.33
N ALA A 285 -4.29 -18.76 8.19
CA ALA A 285 -4.05 -17.34 8.11
C ALA A 285 -5.09 -16.53 8.92
N ILE A 286 -6.37 -16.92 8.87
CA ILE A 286 -7.42 -16.30 9.69
C ILE A 286 -7.15 -16.51 11.18
N ALA A 287 -6.77 -17.72 11.58
CA ALA A 287 -6.48 -18.03 12.99
C ALA A 287 -5.26 -17.25 13.51
N GLU A 288 -4.22 -17.09 12.70
CA GLU A 288 -3.05 -16.28 13.05
C GLU A 288 -3.43 -14.81 13.22
N ALA A 289 -4.14 -14.23 12.25
CA ALA A 289 -4.60 -12.85 12.32
C ALA A 289 -5.49 -12.58 13.54
N GLN A 290 -6.32 -13.53 13.94
CA GLN A 290 -7.15 -13.41 15.14
C GLN A 290 -6.37 -13.57 16.44
N SER A 291 -5.28 -14.33 16.46
CA SER A 291 -4.48 -14.57 17.67
C SER A 291 -3.69 -13.33 18.12
N GLU A 292 -3.50 -12.35 17.26
CA GLU A 292 -2.79 -11.11 17.57
C GLU A 292 -3.69 -10.06 18.23
N VAL A 293 -5.00 -10.28 18.23
CA VAL A 293 -5.96 -9.40 18.90
C VAL A 293 -6.06 -9.81 20.35
N TYR A 294 -5.54 -8.99 21.24
CA TYR A 294 -5.77 -9.12 22.67
C TYR A 294 -7.08 -8.43 23.03
N ASP A 295 -8.12 -9.19 23.35
CA ASP A 295 -9.35 -8.67 23.95
C ASP A 295 -9.27 -8.89 25.46
N PRO A 296 -9.10 -7.81 26.26
CA PRO A 296 -9.04 -7.92 27.71
C PRO A 296 -10.39 -8.34 28.34
N GLU A 297 -11.51 -8.22 27.62
CA GLU A 297 -12.83 -8.60 28.15
C GLU A 297 -13.08 -10.11 28.09
N GLU A 298 -12.41 -10.87 27.22
CA GLU A 298 -12.50 -12.34 27.22
C GLU A 298 -11.70 -13.03 28.34
N GLY A 299 -10.87 -12.27 29.09
CA GLY A 299 -9.86 -12.82 30.03
C GLY A 299 -10.30 -12.99 31.48
N GLU A 300 -11.44 -12.47 31.92
CA GLU A 300 -11.86 -12.56 33.33
C GLU A 300 -13.23 -13.21 33.55
N ASP A 301 -13.38 -14.47 33.15
CA ASP A 301 -14.35 -15.30 33.85
C ASP A 301 -13.76 -15.75 35.20
N VAL A 302 -13.69 -14.82 36.16
CA VAL A 302 -13.32 -15.07 37.56
C VAL A 302 -14.47 -15.70 38.36
N SER A 303 -15.55 -16.14 37.70
CA SER A 303 -16.73 -16.73 38.32
C SER A 303 -16.38 -17.93 39.25
N TRP A 304 -15.30 -18.65 38.92
CA TRP A 304 -14.79 -19.73 39.78
C TRP A 304 -14.06 -19.26 41.06
N LEU A 305 -13.51 -18.04 41.02
CA LEU A 305 -12.86 -17.42 42.18
C LEU A 305 -13.92 -16.84 43.16
N ASP A 306 -14.97 -16.23 42.65
CA ASP A 306 -16.09 -15.72 43.48
C ASP A 306 -16.89 -16.84 44.12
N ALA A 307 -17.03 -17.98 43.44
CA ALA A 307 -17.66 -19.18 44.01
C ALA A 307 -16.85 -19.82 45.18
N ARG A 308 -15.59 -19.44 45.35
CA ARG A 308 -14.70 -19.96 46.42
C ARG A 308 -14.60 -19.04 47.61
N LEU A 309 -15.05 -17.81 47.48
CA LEU A 309 -15.01 -16.79 48.51
C LEU A 309 -16.41 -16.52 49.16
N SER A 310 -17.45 -17.13 48.63
CA SER A 310 -18.80 -17.18 49.20
C SER A 310 -19.00 -18.47 49.98
#